data_4b851c591a2e839339a92121b77b6764
#
_entry.id   4b851c591a2e839339a92121b77b6764
#
_cell.length_a   1.000
_cell.length_b   1.000
_cell.length_c   1.000
_cell.angle_alpha   90.00
_cell.angle_beta   90.00
_cell.angle_gamma   90.00
#
_symmetry.space_group_name_H-M   'P 1'
#
loop_
_entity.id
_entity.type
_entity.pdbx_description
1 polymer ?
#
loop_
_entity_poly.entity_id
_entity_poly.type
_entity_poly.pdbx_seq_one_letter_code
_entity_poly.pdbx_strand_id
1 'polypeptide(L)'
;MIERSAVPTVEGALDALRDGYVSGGTRRNLDWVRPHLESSPGVTDDDLLLLADAQTSGGLLLIGEVPGYPVIGETVVGQGISVR
;
A
#
# COMPACT_ATOMS: atom_id res chain seq x y z
N MET A 1 3.69 -7.27 7.34
CA MET A 1 4.21 -7.49 5.97
C MET A 1 3.05 -7.40 4.98
N ILE A 2 3.21 -6.59 3.98
CA ILE A 2 2.20 -6.40 2.93
C ILE A 2 2.73 -7.00 1.62
N GLU A 3 1.93 -7.85 1.00
CA GLU A 3 2.18 -8.36 -0.34
C GLU A 3 1.49 -7.43 -1.35
N ARG A 4 2.25 -6.58 -2.03
CA ARG A 4 1.68 -5.54 -2.91
C ARG A 4 0.82 -6.09 -4.04
N SER A 5 1.19 -7.26 -4.58
CA SER A 5 0.46 -7.90 -5.67
C SER A 5 -0.90 -8.44 -5.24
N ALA A 6 -1.10 -8.62 -3.94
CA ALA A 6 -2.37 -9.08 -3.38
C ALA A 6 -3.34 -7.94 -3.04
N VAL A 7 -2.88 -6.69 -3.05
CA VAL A 7 -3.72 -5.53 -2.76
C VAL A 7 -4.59 -5.20 -3.97
N PRO A 8 -5.92 -5.30 -3.85
CA PRO A 8 -6.81 -4.94 -4.96
C PRO A 8 -6.82 -3.43 -5.18
N THR A 9 -6.79 -3.03 -6.43
CA THR A 9 -6.85 -1.62 -6.82
C THR A 9 -7.95 -1.40 -7.84
N VAL A 10 -8.43 -0.16 -7.91
CA VAL A 10 -9.39 0.26 -8.94
C VAL A 10 -8.70 0.21 -10.31
N GLU A 11 -9.40 -0.27 -11.32
CA GLU A 11 -8.89 -0.28 -12.69
C GLU A 11 -8.42 1.12 -13.12
N GLY A 12 -7.23 1.18 -13.71
CA GLY A 12 -6.62 2.44 -14.14
C GLY A 12 -5.86 3.20 -13.04
N ALA A 13 -5.89 2.75 -11.77
CA ALA A 13 -5.23 3.46 -10.68
C ALA A 13 -3.72 3.59 -10.89
N LEU A 14 -3.04 2.52 -11.29
CA LEU A 14 -1.59 2.55 -11.54
C LEU A 14 -1.22 3.41 -12.74
N ASP A 15 -2.01 3.35 -13.81
CA ASP A 15 -1.79 4.19 -15.00
C ASP A 15 -1.96 5.65 -14.68
N ALA A 16 -3.01 6.02 -13.92
CA ALA A 16 -3.22 7.38 -13.47
C ALA A 16 -2.05 7.89 -12.62
N LEU A 17 -1.55 7.06 -11.70
CA LEU A 17 -0.41 7.41 -10.87
C LEU A 17 0.85 7.65 -11.71
N ARG A 18 1.12 6.80 -12.70
CA ARG A 18 2.24 6.95 -13.64
C ARG A 18 2.13 8.21 -14.49
N ASP A 19 0.91 8.64 -14.80
CA ASP A 19 0.64 9.90 -15.50
C ASP A 19 0.75 11.14 -14.60
N GLY A 20 1.09 10.97 -13.32
CA GLY A 20 1.33 12.06 -12.38
C GLY A 20 0.13 12.47 -11.52
N TYR A 21 -0.98 11.74 -11.58
CA TYR A 21 -2.15 11.99 -10.75
C TYR A 21 -1.94 11.47 -9.32
N VAL A 22 -1.07 12.16 -8.58
CA VAL A 22 -0.74 11.83 -7.19
C VAL A 22 -1.03 13.05 -6.33
N SER A 23 -1.89 12.90 -5.33
CA SER A 23 -2.21 13.99 -4.42
C SER A 23 -1.03 14.32 -3.50
N GLY A 24 -1.01 15.57 -3.00
CA GLY A 24 -0.03 15.95 -1.97
C GLY A 24 -0.20 15.16 -0.68
N GLY A 25 -1.44 14.76 -0.34
CA GLY A 25 -1.72 13.89 0.80
C GLY A 25 -1.08 12.51 0.68
N THR A 26 -1.12 11.90 -0.49
CA THR A 26 -0.46 10.62 -0.77
C THR A 26 1.04 10.73 -0.57
N ARG A 27 1.67 11.78 -1.09
CA ARG A 27 3.12 12.02 -0.93
C ARG A 27 3.48 12.23 0.54
N ARG A 28 2.69 13.02 1.27
CA ARG A 28 2.90 13.22 2.72
C ARG A 28 2.74 11.92 3.52
N ASN A 29 1.77 11.08 3.17
CA ASN A 29 1.60 9.78 3.80
C ASN A 29 2.84 8.91 3.62
N LEU A 30 3.36 8.83 2.40
CA LEU A 30 4.55 8.04 2.12
C LEU A 30 5.77 8.60 2.85
N ASP A 31 5.98 9.91 2.85
CA ASP A 31 7.09 10.55 3.57
C ASP A 31 7.02 10.27 5.08
N TRP A 32 5.81 10.31 5.65
CA TRP A 32 5.61 10.04 7.06
C TRP A 32 5.93 8.60 7.45
N VAL A 33 5.60 7.62 6.60
CA VAL A 33 5.81 6.20 6.90
C VAL A 33 7.21 5.70 6.54
N ARG A 34 7.94 6.39 5.65
CA ARG A 34 9.27 5.95 5.15
C ARG A 34 10.26 5.55 6.24
N PRO A 35 10.41 6.26 7.37
CA PRO A 35 11.33 5.84 8.42
C PRO A 35 11.03 4.48 9.05
N HIS A 36 9.81 3.99 8.86
CA HIS A 36 9.34 2.72 9.41
C HIS A 36 9.08 1.67 8.33
N LEU A 37 9.49 1.94 7.09
CA LEU A 37 9.16 1.15 5.91
C LEU A 37 10.40 0.42 5.39
N GLU A 38 10.26 -0.88 5.18
CA GLU A 38 11.21 -1.69 4.44
C GLU A 38 10.53 -2.24 3.19
N SER A 39 11.21 -2.21 2.06
CA SER A 39 10.69 -2.75 0.82
C SER A 39 11.67 -3.69 0.15
N SER A 40 11.15 -4.75 -0.45
CA SER A 40 11.93 -5.69 -1.25
C SER A 40 12.43 -5.01 -2.54
N PRO A 41 13.55 -5.48 -3.13
CA PRO A 41 14.15 -4.82 -4.31
C PRO A 41 13.22 -4.69 -5.53
N GLY A 42 12.23 -5.54 -5.66
CA GLY A 42 11.24 -5.48 -6.74
C GLY A 42 10.11 -4.47 -6.53
N VAL A 43 10.01 -3.86 -5.35
CA VAL A 43 8.99 -2.86 -5.02
C VAL A 43 9.46 -1.50 -5.53
N THR A 44 8.65 -0.86 -6.34
CA THR A 44 8.95 0.46 -6.90
C THR A 44 8.37 1.59 -6.05
N ASP A 45 8.84 2.83 -6.27
CA ASP A 45 8.23 4.00 -5.63
C ASP A 45 6.76 4.19 -6.04
N ASP A 46 6.39 3.82 -7.26
CA ASP A 46 5.00 3.84 -7.71
C ASP A 46 4.12 2.87 -6.91
N ASP A 47 4.64 1.67 -6.61
CA ASP A 47 3.95 0.72 -5.74
C ASP A 47 3.71 1.30 -4.35
N LEU A 48 4.71 1.96 -3.78
CA LEU A 48 4.62 2.57 -2.45
C LEU A 48 3.65 3.75 -2.43
N LEU A 49 3.67 4.59 -3.47
CA LEU A 49 2.71 5.69 -3.62
C LEU A 49 1.28 5.18 -3.72
N LEU A 50 1.07 4.09 -4.47
CA LEU A 50 -0.26 3.49 -4.59
C LEU A 50 -0.78 2.97 -3.25
N LEU A 51 0.08 2.32 -2.46
CA LEU A 51 -0.29 1.83 -1.13
C LEU A 51 -0.50 2.96 -0.12
N ALA A 52 0.17 4.09 -0.29
CA ALA A 52 0.06 5.26 0.59
C ALA A 52 -1.06 6.22 0.19
N ASP A 53 -1.88 5.86 -0.79
CA ASP A 53 -2.93 6.73 -1.31
C ASP A 53 -3.81 7.29 -0.19
N ALA A 54 -4.07 8.59 -0.27
CA ALA A 54 -4.85 9.31 0.73
C ALA A 54 -6.37 9.09 0.61
N GLN A 55 -6.80 8.21 -0.29
CA GLN A 55 -8.20 7.86 -0.47
C GLN A 55 -8.74 7.12 0.77
N THR A 56 -9.74 7.70 1.41
CA THR A 56 -10.36 7.17 2.63
C THR A 56 -11.76 6.62 2.42
N SER A 57 -12.23 6.58 1.18
CA SER A 57 -13.56 6.09 0.82
C SER A 57 -13.47 4.69 0.24
N GLY A 58 -14.02 3.71 0.92
CA GLY A 58 -14.25 2.37 0.41
C GLY A 58 -13.54 1.26 1.15
N GLY A 59 -12.22 1.24 1.21
CA GLY A 59 -11.47 0.11 1.77
C GLY A 59 -11.35 0.10 3.30
N LEU A 60 -11.32 -1.10 3.88
CA LEU A 60 -10.95 -1.32 5.28
C LEU A 60 -9.78 -2.30 5.34
N LEU A 61 -8.84 -2.03 6.23
CA LEU A 61 -7.82 -2.99 6.59
C LEU A 61 -8.25 -3.75 7.84
N LEU A 62 -8.42 -5.06 7.71
CA LEU A 62 -8.87 -5.92 8.81
C LEU A 62 -7.73 -6.85 9.24
N ILE A 63 -7.56 -7.00 10.54
CA ILE A 63 -6.63 -7.98 11.11
C ILE A 63 -7.38 -9.29 11.35
N GLY A 64 -6.81 -10.39 10.85
CA GLY A 64 -7.41 -11.72 10.92
C GLY A 64 -8.00 -12.15 9.57
N GLU A 65 -8.42 -13.39 9.49
CA GLU A 65 -9.03 -13.94 8.29
C GLU A 65 -10.51 -13.55 8.19
N VAL A 66 -10.89 -12.99 7.07
CA VAL A 66 -12.29 -12.65 6.77
C VAL A 66 -12.67 -13.38 5.48
N PRO A 67 -13.55 -14.40 5.55
CA PRO A 67 -13.96 -15.17 4.38
C PRO A 67 -14.51 -14.28 3.25
N GLY A 68 -14.10 -14.54 2.01
CA GLY A 68 -14.57 -13.81 0.83
C GLY A 68 -13.81 -12.53 0.52
N TYR A 69 -12.80 -12.17 1.31
CA TYR A 69 -11.97 -10.99 1.08
C TYR A 69 -10.51 -11.38 0.85
N PRO A 70 -9.76 -10.62 0.03
CA PRO A 70 -8.36 -10.94 -0.23
C PRO A 70 -7.49 -10.78 1.01
N VAL A 71 -6.58 -11.73 1.22
CA VAL A 71 -5.51 -11.60 2.20
C VAL A 71 -4.36 -10.86 1.53
N ILE A 72 -4.00 -9.71 2.05
CA ILE A 72 -2.98 -8.82 1.45
C ILE A 72 -1.65 -8.83 2.19
N GLY A 73 -1.54 -9.61 3.24
CA GLY A 73 -0.32 -9.68 4.03
C GLY A 73 -0.54 -10.41 5.34
N GLU A 74 0.40 -10.26 6.23
CA GLU A 74 0.33 -10.86 7.58
C GLU A 74 0.99 -9.97 8.63
N THR A 75 0.52 -10.08 9.86
CA THR A 75 1.20 -9.47 11.00
C THR A 75 2.35 -10.38 11.45
N VAL A 76 3.50 -9.79 11.68
CA VAL A 76 4.70 -10.51 12.13
C VAL A 76 5.25 -9.83 13.39
N VAL A 77 6.04 -10.56 14.15
CA VAL A 77 6.73 -10.00 15.32
C VAL A 77 7.79 -9.02 14.85
N GLY A 78 7.82 -7.84 15.45
CA GLY A 78 8.76 -6.78 15.09
C GLY A 78 8.11 -5.41 15.06
N GLN A 79 8.78 -4.46 14.45
CA GLN A 79 8.31 -3.08 14.30
C GLN A 79 8.35 -2.66 12.84
N GLY A 80 7.51 -1.69 12.50
CA GLY A 80 7.46 -1.13 11.16
C GLY A 80 6.61 -1.92 10.19
N ILE A 81 6.76 -1.57 8.93
CA ILE A 81 6.01 -2.13 7.82
C ILE A 81 6.99 -2.67 6.78
N SER A 82 6.79 -3.87 6.34
CA SER A 82 7.53 -4.41 5.20
C SER A 82 6.60 -4.63 4.01
N VAL A 83 7.08 -4.31 2.82
CA VAL A 83 6.37 -4.47 1.55
C VAL A 83 7.20 -5.33 0.60
N ARG A 84 6.57 -6.28 0.01
CA ARG A 84 7.20 -7.12 -1.02
C ARG A 84 6.29 -7.39 -2.21
#